data_b996dabbd9fa7500a5e17ea1262a01ba
#
_entry.id   b996dabbd9fa7500a5e17ea1262a01ba
#
_cell.length_a   1.000
_cell.length_b   1.000
_cell.length_c   1.000
_cell.angle_alpha   90.00
_cell.angle_beta   90.00
_cell.angle_gamma   90.00
#
_symmetry.space_group_name_H-M   'P 1'
#
loop_
_entity.id
_entity.type
_entity.pdbx_description
1 polymer ?
#
loop_
_entity_poly.entity_id
_entity_poly.type
_entity_poly.pdbx_seq_one_letter_code
_entity_poly.pdbx_strand_id
1 'polypeptide(L)'
;AWSATIPHTLGNPLYHWTHLELKRCFGIDTLLSPNTAEQIWEQANEKLKQDDCSACGLLDRFKVKTLCTTDDPATGTEFHQLIAKNSQVQTKVFPTYRPDRAWGVEDATNFIDWVSRLEEISEIRISDLNDYLEALAKRVNHFHSIGSRLSDHAFLQCFAEFPSEEKARNIFQKSSDGKNANPEEAAQFGSFILLYLCKLYRAKNWTMQIHLGALRNNSSRLMNCFGADAGGDSIGDLPQANKMSAFLNKLEE
;
A
#
# COMPACT_ATOMS: atom_id res chain seq x y z
N ALA A 1 21.07 -4.29 20.01
CA ALA A 1 20.22 -3.09 20.23
C ALA A 1 18.85 -3.49 20.79
N TRP A 2 18.04 -4.30 20.07
CA TRP A 2 16.66 -4.65 20.46
C TRP A 2 16.55 -5.29 21.85
N SER A 3 17.41 -6.26 22.15
CA SER A 3 17.46 -6.94 23.46
C SER A 3 17.77 -6.00 24.63
N ALA A 4 18.51 -4.93 24.38
CA ALA A 4 18.77 -3.91 25.38
C ALA A 4 17.61 -2.91 25.57
N THR A 5 16.76 -2.76 24.55
CA THR A 5 15.63 -1.82 24.56
C THR A 5 14.38 -2.42 25.19
N ILE A 6 14.03 -3.68 24.86
CA ILE A 6 12.78 -4.32 25.26
C ILE A 6 12.53 -4.32 26.76
N PRO A 7 13.50 -4.60 27.66
CA PRO A 7 13.26 -4.57 29.10
C PRO A 7 12.80 -3.21 29.63
N HIS A 8 13.10 -2.11 28.91
CA HIS A 8 12.71 -0.75 29.27
C HIS A 8 11.36 -0.32 28.69
N THR A 9 10.69 -1.19 27.92
CA THR A 9 9.39 -0.91 27.30
C THR A 9 8.21 -1.52 28.06
N LEU A 10 8.40 -1.85 29.34
CA LEU A 10 7.34 -2.40 30.19
C LEU A 10 6.14 -1.41 30.22
N GLY A 11 4.93 -1.92 29.94
CA GLY A 11 3.74 -1.09 29.76
C GLY A 11 3.52 -0.57 28.34
N ASN A 12 4.49 -0.71 27.44
CA ASN A 12 4.32 -0.44 26.03
C ASN A 12 3.94 -1.76 25.30
N PRO A 13 3.03 -1.74 24.31
CA PRO A 13 2.66 -2.93 23.53
C PRO A 13 3.85 -3.70 22.94
N LEU A 14 4.94 -3.02 22.59
CA LEU A 14 6.13 -3.65 22.03
C LEU A 14 6.76 -4.70 22.95
N TYR A 15 6.72 -4.50 24.27
CA TYR A 15 7.19 -5.51 25.24
C TYR A 15 6.40 -6.81 25.10
N HIS A 16 5.09 -6.69 25.06
CA HIS A 16 4.19 -7.82 24.95
C HIS A 16 4.29 -8.51 23.57
N TRP A 17 4.28 -7.73 22.49
CA TRP A 17 4.32 -8.26 21.14
C TRP A 17 5.62 -9.02 20.86
N THR A 18 6.77 -8.47 21.26
CA THR A 18 8.06 -9.15 21.09
C THR A 18 8.05 -10.55 21.72
N HIS A 19 7.58 -10.65 22.97
CA HIS A 19 7.54 -11.93 23.67
C HIS A 19 6.45 -12.87 23.12
N LEU A 20 5.34 -12.32 22.64
CA LEU A 20 4.27 -13.08 21.99
C LEU A 20 4.75 -13.70 20.67
N GLU A 21 5.53 -12.96 19.88
CA GLU A 21 6.15 -13.46 18.65
C GLU A 21 7.17 -14.55 18.94
N LEU A 22 8.06 -14.33 19.89
CA LEU A 22 9.04 -15.34 20.31
C LEU A 22 8.34 -16.64 20.75
N LYS A 23 7.28 -16.52 21.54
CA LYS A 23 6.52 -17.67 22.01
C LYS A 23 5.75 -18.37 20.89
N ARG A 24 4.96 -17.63 20.11
CA ARG A 24 4.05 -18.19 19.11
C ARG A 24 4.76 -18.72 17.88
N CYS A 25 5.75 -17.97 17.39
CA CYS A 25 6.46 -18.36 16.17
C CYS A 25 7.59 -19.33 16.44
N PHE A 26 8.31 -19.16 17.56
CA PHE A 26 9.54 -19.89 17.82
C PHE A 26 9.47 -20.84 19.02
N GLY A 27 8.41 -20.78 19.84
CA GLY A 27 8.28 -21.60 21.05
C GLY A 27 9.24 -21.15 22.17
N ILE A 28 9.69 -19.91 22.16
CA ILE A 28 10.64 -19.34 23.11
C ILE A 28 9.87 -18.58 24.19
N ASP A 29 9.88 -19.11 25.42
CA ASP A 29 9.24 -18.48 26.58
C ASP A 29 10.22 -17.59 27.39
N THR A 30 11.51 -17.64 27.08
CA THR A 30 12.54 -16.83 27.74
C THR A 30 12.34 -15.35 27.42
N LEU A 31 12.34 -14.51 28.46
CA LEU A 31 12.22 -13.06 28.27
C LEU A 31 13.49 -12.49 27.62
N LEU A 32 13.28 -11.61 26.64
CA LEU A 32 14.37 -10.97 25.89
C LEU A 32 15.05 -9.90 26.77
N SER A 33 16.34 -10.06 26.93
CA SER A 33 17.23 -9.13 27.66
C SER A 33 18.66 -9.22 27.07
N PRO A 34 19.57 -8.31 27.43
CA PRO A 34 20.96 -8.45 27.02
C PRO A 34 21.58 -9.80 27.41
N ASN A 35 21.20 -10.36 28.55
CA ASN A 35 21.75 -11.60 29.06
C ASN A 35 21.21 -12.86 28.35
N THR A 36 20.04 -12.76 27.72
CA THR A 36 19.39 -13.88 27.01
C THR A 36 19.44 -13.73 25.49
N ALA A 37 20.02 -12.62 24.99
CA ALA A 37 20.00 -12.26 23.57
C ALA A 37 20.62 -13.32 22.68
N GLU A 38 21.80 -13.82 23.02
CA GLU A 38 22.54 -14.82 22.25
C GLU A 38 21.76 -16.13 22.16
N GLN A 39 21.32 -16.64 23.31
CA GLN A 39 20.52 -17.85 23.38
C GLN A 39 19.24 -17.77 22.53
N ILE A 40 18.52 -16.66 22.63
CA ILE A 40 17.29 -16.45 21.85
C ILE A 40 17.61 -16.35 20.36
N TRP A 41 18.69 -15.67 20.00
CA TRP A 41 19.14 -15.55 18.62
C TRP A 41 19.45 -16.94 18.00
N GLU A 42 20.20 -17.76 18.68
CA GLU A 42 20.52 -19.11 18.23
C GLU A 42 19.26 -19.97 18.07
N GLN A 43 18.40 -19.99 19.09
CA GLN A 43 17.15 -20.77 19.06
C GLN A 43 16.22 -20.31 17.93
N ALA A 44 16.06 -18.99 17.72
CA ALA A 44 15.23 -18.45 16.66
C ALA A 44 15.80 -18.79 15.27
N ASN A 45 17.12 -18.68 15.09
CA ASN A 45 17.75 -19.03 13.82
C ASN A 45 17.65 -20.54 13.49
N GLU A 46 17.74 -21.42 14.49
CA GLU A 46 17.52 -22.86 14.28
C GLU A 46 16.05 -23.14 13.87
N LYS A 47 15.10 -22.44 14.48
CA LYS A 47 13.69 -22.55 14.10
C LYS A 47 13.41 -22.03 12.69
N LEU A 48 14.01 -20.93 12.29
CA LEU A 48 13.85 -20.34 10.95
C LEU A 48 14.33 -21.26 9.80
N LYS A 49 15.16 -22.25 10.10
CA LYS A 49 15.60 -23.27 9.13
C LYS A 49 14.55 -24.37 8.89
N GLN A 50 13.51 -24.43 9.70
CA GLN A 50 12.48 -25.47 9.63
C GLN A 50 11.37 -25.06 8.67
N ASP A 51 10.77 -26.01 7.96
CA ASP A 51 9.73 -25.77 6.96
C ASP A 51 8.48 -25.09 7.56
N ASP A 52 8.13 -25.39 8.81
CA ASP A 52 7.01 -24.78 9.53
C ASP A 52 7.21 -23.30 9.88
N CYS A 53 8.45 -22.80 9.76
CA CYS A 53 8.80 -21.38 9.89
C CYS A 53 9.07 -20.69 8.55
N SER A 54 8.90 -21.38 7.44
CA SER A 54 8.84 -20.74 6.12
C SER A 54 7.60 -19.82 5.99
N ALA A 55 7.56 -18.95 5.00
CA ALA A 55 6.38 -18.11 4.76
C ALA A 55 5.10 -18.95 4.60
N CYS A 56 5.16 -20.03 3.82
CA CYS A 56 4.03 -20.94 3.64
C CYS A 56 3.71 -21.71 4.93
N GLY A 57 4.74 -22.20 5.63
CA GLY A 57 4.57 -22.92 6.90
C GLY A 57 3.90 -22.08 7.98
N LEU A 58 4.25 -20.79 8.09
CA LEU A 58 3.60 -19.86 9.01
C LEU A 58 2.15 -19.57 8.61
N LEU A 59 1.86 -19.38 7.32
CA LEU A 59 0.49 -19.20 6.84
C LEU A 59 -0.39 -20.42 7.17
N ASP A 60 0.12 -21.61 6.96
CA ASP A 60 -0.59 -22.87 7.29
C ASP A 60 -0.79 -23.03 8.80
N ARG A 61 0.25 -22.78 9.58
CA ARG A 61 0.23 -22.86 11.05
C ARG A 61 -0.81 -21.90 11.65
N PHE A 62 -0.91 -20.68 11.12
CA PHE A 62 -1.90 -19.71 11.55
C PHE A 62 -3.26 -19.87 10.84
N LYS A 63 -3.42 -20.89 10.00
CA LYS A 63 -4.65 -21.22 9.27
C LYS A 63 -5.15 -20.04 8.44
N VAL A 64 -4.24 -19.28 7.83
CA VAL A 64 -4.58 -18.15 6.96
C VAL A 64 -5.27 -18.69 5.70
N LYS A 65 -6.52 -18.35 5.50
CA LYS A 65 -7.31 -18.81 4.35
C LYS A 65 -7.10 -17.95 3.12
N THR A 66 -6.98 -16.65 3.35
CA THR A 66 -6.82 -15.67 2.27
C THR A 66 -5.87 -14.57 2.73
N LEU A 67 -4.98 -14.16 1.86
CA LEU A 67 -4.05 -13.06 2.03
C LEU A 67 -4.17 -12.13 0.82
N CYS A 68 -4.24 -10.83 1.08
CA CYS A 68 -4.21 -9.81 0.05
C CYS A 68 -2.91 -9.01 0.16
N THR A 69 -2.17 -8.95 -0.93
CA THR A 69 -0.96 -8.13 -1.04
C THR A 69 -1.32 -6.70 -1.42
N THR A 70 -0.36 -5.79 -1.41
CA THR A 70 -0.56 -4.40 -1.86
C THR A 70 0.23 -4.21 -3.16
N ASP A 71 -0.47 -3.93 -4.26
CA ASP A 71 0.12 -3.96 -5.60
C ASP A 71 -0.20 -2.71 -6.41
N ASP A 72 0.86 -2.11 -6.98
CA ASP A 72 0.74 -0.97 -7.87
C ASP A 72 0.18 -1.42 -9.24
N PRO A 73 -0.81 -0.72 -9.82
CA PRO A 73 -1.35 -1.04 -11.15
C PRO A 73 -0.33 -1.11 -12.27
N ALA A 74 0.76 -0.35 -12.16
CA ALA A 74 1.83 -0.33 -13.15
C ALA A 74 2.88 -1.44 -12.93
N THR A 75 2.57 -2.46 -12.11
CA THR A 75 3.44 -3.63 -11.89
C THR A 75 2.79 -4.93 -12.38
N GLY A 76 3.63 -5.94 -12.63
CA GLY A 76 3.17 -7.28 -13.00
C GLY A 76 2.51 -8.03 -11.86
N THR A 77 1.74 -9.04 -12.19
CA THR A 77 1.04 -9.91 -11.24
C THR A 77 1.38 -11.39 -11.47
N GLU A 78 2.47 -11.66 -12.14
CA GLU A 78 2.94 -13.01 -12.50
C GLU A 78 3.17 -13.90 -11.28
N PHE A 79 3.65 -13.34 -10.17
CA PHE A 79 3.85 -14.08 -8.92
C PHE A 79 2.52 -14.57 -8.33
N HIS A 80 1.44 -13.78 -8.42
CA HIS A 80 0.10 -14.22 -7.98
C HIS A 80 -0.37 -15.41 -8.79
N GLN A 81 -0.14 -15.40 -10.11
CA GLN A 81 -0.50 -16.50 -10.99
C GLN A 81 0.35 -17.76 -10.72
N LEU A 82 1.64 -17.60 -10.40
CA LEU A 82 2.52 -18.70 -10.02
C LEU A 82 2.08 -19.32 -8.68
N ILE A 83 1.78 -18.49 -7.68
CA ILE A 83 1.28 -18.96 -6.38
C ILE A 83 -0.06 -19.69 -6.54
N ALA A 84 -0.98 -19.14 -7.34
CA ALA A 84 -2.28 -19.78 -7.59
C ALA A 84 -2.19 -21.17 -8.23
N LYS A 85 -1.11 -21.45 -8.99
CA LYS A 85 -0.83 -22.75 -9.61
C LYS A 85 -0.06 -23.70 -8.70
N ASN A 86 0.50 -23.21 -7.59
CA ASN A 86 1.30 -24.03 -6.68
C ASN A 86 0.40 -24.78 -5.68
N SER A 87 0.24 -26.07 -5.88
CA SER A 87 -0.61 -26.93 -5.02
C SER A 87 -0.10 -27.08 -3.57
N GLN A 88 1.15 -26.70 -3.30
CA GLN A 88 1.71 -26.71 -1.95
C GLN A 88 1.26 -25.52 -1.11
N VAL A 89 0.78 -24.44 -1.72
CA VAL A 89 0.29 -23.24 -1.04
C VAL A 89 -1.21 -23.36 -0.82
N GLN A 90 -1.64 -23.54 0.43
CA GLN A 90 -3.08 -23.67 0.76
C GLN A 90 -3.77 -22.30 0.91
N THR A 91 -3.02 -21.27 1.26
CA THR A 91 -3.51 -19.89 1.38
C THR A 91 -3.78 -19.31 0.00
N LYS A 92 -4.98 -18.77 -0.21
CA LYS A 92 -5.28 -18.01 -1.44
C LYS A 92 -4.66 -16.63 -1.36
N VAL A 93 -3.82 -16.28 -2.33
CA VAL A 93 -3.13 -14.99 -2.38
C VAL A 93 -3.67 -14.18 -3.56
N PHE A 94 -4.21 -12.99 -3.26
CA PHE A 94 -4.78 -12.09 -4.25
C PHE A 94 -4.11 -10.72 -4.20
N PRO A 95 -3.98 -10.01 -5.33
CA PRO A 95 -3.51 -8.63 -5.30
C PRO A 95 -4.60 -7.68 -4.81
N THR A 96 -4.21 -6.61 -4.14
CA THR A 96 -5.05 -5.45 -3.84
C THR A 96 -4.59 -4.28 -4.70
N TYR A 97 -5.52 -3.65 -5.38
CA TYR A 97 -5.25 -2.55 -6.30
C TYR A 97 -4.92 -1.27 -5.52
N ARG A 98 -3.65 -0.81 -5.59
CA ARG A 98 -3.19 0.41 -4.90
C ARG A 98 -2.59 1.43 -5.86
N PRO A 99 -3.42 2.32 -6.41
CA PRO A 99 -3.03 3.25 -7.44
C PRO A 99 -2.53 4.61 -6.89
N ASP A 100 -1.86 4.66 -5.74
CA ASP A 100 -1.51 5.93 -5.09
C ASP A 100 -0.63 6.83 -5.96
N ARG A 101 0.11 6.27 -6.91
CA ARG A 101 0.91 7.05 -7.87
C ARG A 101 0.09 7.63 -9.02
N ALA A 102 -1.16 7.19 -9.19
CA ALA A 102 -2.01 7.64 -10.29
C ALA A 102 -2.42 9.12 -10.18
N TRP A 103 -2.25 9.72 -9.02
CA TRP A 103 -2.52 11.15 -8.80
C TRP A 103 -1.29 11.94 -8.35
N GLY A 104 -0.09 11.41 -8.49
CA GLY A 104 1.18 12.02 -8.07
C GLY A 104 1.65 13.19 -8.95
N VAL A 105 0.75 14.03 -9.43
CA VAL A 105 1.00 15.12 -10.38
C VAL A 105 1.82 16.29 -9.80
N GLU A 106 2.00 16.33 -8.49
CA GLU A 106 2.87 17.28 -7.79
C GLU A 106 4.37 17.02 -8.04
N ASP A 107 4.72 15.81 -8.49
CA ASP A 107 6.06 15.45 -8.95
C ASP A 107 5.96 14.91 -10.39
N ALA A 108 6.02 15.80 -11.34
CA ALA A 108 5.83 15.49 -12.76
C ALA A 108 6.84 14.46 -13.28
N THR A 109 8.08 14.45 -12.77
CA THR A 109 9.10 13.48 -13.18
C THR A 109 8.69 12.07 -12.79
N ASN A 110 8.37 11.86 -11.52
CA ASN A 110 7.93 10.55 -11.03
C ASN A 110 6.57 10.13 -11.62
N PHE A 111 5.69 11.09 -11.90
CA PHE A 111 4.40 10.84 -12.55
C PHE A 111 4.59 10.34 -13.99
N ILE A 112 5.42 11.00 -14.80
CA ILE A 112 5.72 10.58 -16.18
C ILE A 112 6.34 9.18 -16.21
N ASP A 113 7.29 8.91 -15.32
CA ASP A 113 7.91 7.59 -15.21
C ASP A 113 6.89 6.50 -14.85
N TRP A 114 5.94 6.83 -14.00
CA TRP A 114 4.87 5.90 -13.64
C TRP A 114 3.87 5.71 -14.77
N VAL A 115 3.46 6.78 -15.47
CA VAL A 115 2.59 6.72 -16.65
C VAL A 115 3.22 5.87 -17.75
N SER A 116 4.53 6.01 -18.00
CA SER A 116 5.23 5.20 -18.99
C SER A 116 5.19 3.70 -18.66
N ARG A 117 5.31 3.32 -17.38
CA ARG A 117 5.14 1.93 -16.95
C ARG A 117 3.70 1.45 -17.08
N LEU A 118 2.73 2.33 -16.77
CA LEU A 118 1.31 2.01 -16.96
C LEU A 118 0.99 1.80 -18.45
N GLU A 119 1.54 2.62 -19.34
CA GLU A 119 1.43 2.47 -20.79
C GLU A 119 1.95 1.09 -21.23
N GLU A 120 3.16 0.73 -20.82
CA GLU A 120 3.78 -0.55 -21.15
C GLU A 120 2.94 -1.75 -20.70
N ILE A 121 2.54 -1.78 -19.41
CA ILE A 121 1.83 -2.93 -18.85
C ILE A 121 0.36 -3.00 -19.27
N SER A 122 -0.25 -1.86 -19.60
CA SER A 122 -1.62 -1.81 -20.11
C SER A 122 -1.69 -2.04 -21.60
N GLU A 123 -0.56 -1.92 -22.35
CA GLU A 123 -0.51 -1.94 -23.81
C GLU A 123 -1.45 -0.87 -24.44
N ILE A 124 -1.60 0.26 -23.75
CA ILE A 124 -2.38 1.42 -24.22
C ILE A 124 -1.42 2.60 -24.28
N ARG A 125 -1.24 3.18 -25.47
CA ARG A 125 -0.49 4.41 -25.61
C ARG A 125 -1.25 5.55 -24.94
N ILE A 126 -0.61 6.23 -23.99
CA ILE A 126 -1.23 7.28 -23.19
C ILE A 126 -0.80 8.64 -23.73
N SER A 127 -1.67 9.25 -24.52
CA SER A 127 -1.44 10.56 -25.13
C SER A 127 -2.24 11.67 -24.46
N ASP A 128 -3.33 11.32 -23.81
CA ASP A 128 -4.22 12.26 -23.12
C ASP A 128 -4.88 11.61 -21.89
N LEU A 129 -5.74 12.40 -21.21
CA LEU A 129 -6.46 11.91 -20.03
C LEU A 129 -7.39 10.73 -20.32
N ASN A 130 -7.98 10.64 -21.52
CA ASN A 130 -8.90 9.54 -21.84
C ASN A 130 -8.14 8.21 -21.96
N ASP A 131 -7.01 8.22 -22.67
CA ASP A 131 -6.13 7.06 -22.77
C ASP A 131 -5.66 6.62 -21.38
N TYR A 132 -5.32 7.60 -20.54
CA TYR A 132 -4.92 7.36 -19.15
C TYR A 132 -6.02 6.67 -18.33
N LEU A 133 -7.25 7.15 -18.41
CA LEU A 133 -8.39 6.56 -17.73
C LEU A 133 -8.69 5.15 -18.27
N GLU A 134 -8.56 4.93 -19.58
CA GLU A 134 -8.71 3.60 -20.19
C GLU A 134 -7.64 2.62 -19.69
N ALA A 135 -6.38 3.05 -19.61
CA ALA A 135 -5.30 2.24 -19.06
C ALA A 135 -5.57 1.83 -17.60
N LEU A 136 -6.01 2.76 -16.76
CA LEU A 136 -6.42 2.46 -15.38
C LEU A 136 -7.58 1.46 -15.33
N ALA A 137 -8.60 1.62 -16.18
CA ALA A 137 -9.73 0.69 -16.27
C ALA A 137 -9.28 -0.71 -16.73
N LYS A 138 -8.39 -0.80 -17.71
CA LYS A 138 -7.81 -2.08 -18.17
C LYS A 138 -7.09 -2.77 -17.01
N ARG A 139 -6.32 -2.02 -16.20
CA ARG A 139 -5.65 -2.60 -15.01
C ARG A 139 -6.62 -3.06 -13.93
N VAL A 140 -7.68 -2.29 -13.63
CA VAL A 140 -8.76 -2.74 -12.72
C VAL A 140 -9.41 -4.04 -13.22
N ASN A 141 -9.65 -4.16 -14.54
CA ASN A 141 -10.19 -5.37 -15.15
C ASN A 141 -9.23 -6.56 -15.00
N HIS A 142 -7.95 -6.33 -15.22
CA HIS A 142 -6.91 -7.35 -15.05
C HIS A 142 -6.86 -7.86 -13.60
N PHE A 143 -6.77 -6.96 -12.61
CA PHE A 143 -6.77 -7.31 -11.19
C PHE A 143 -8.04 -8.09 -10.80
N HIS A 144 -9.19 -7.67 -11.30
CA HIS A 144 -10.45 -8.40 -11.08
C HIS A 144 -10.39 -9.83 -11.63
N SER A 145 -9.82 -10.03 -12.82
CA SER A 145 -9.71 -11.34 -13.47
C SER A 145 -8.85 -12.34 -12.72
N ILE A 146 -7.85 -11.85 -11.99
CA ILE A 146 -6.97 -12.68 -11.15
C ILE A 146 -7.41 -12.77 -9.69
N GLY A 147 -8.62 -12.30 -9.38
CA GLY A 147 -9.28 -12.54 -8.10
C GLY A 147 -9.30 -11.36 -7.13
N SER A 148 -8.73 -10.20 -7.47
CA SER A 148 -8.84 -9.01 -6.62
C SER A 148 -10.29 -8.61 -6.39
N ARG A 149 -10.59 -8.18 -5.16
CA ARG A 149 -11.90 -7.68 -4.73
C ARG A 149 -11.75 -6.45 -3.82
N LEU A 150 -10.52 -5.97 -3.70
CA LEU A 150 -10.16 -4.86 -2.82
C LEU A 150 -9.37 -3.82 -3.59
N SER A 151 -9.56 -2.55 -3.22
CA SER A 151 -8.61 -1.47 -3.47
C SER A 151 -8.10 -0.92 -2.14
N ASP A 152 -6.90 -0.37 -2.15
CA ASP A 152 -6.23 0.19 -1.00
C ASP A 152 -5.63 1.55 -1.37
N HIS A 153 -5.87 2.57 -0.55
CA HIS A 153 -5.45 3.94 -0.81
C HIS A 153 -4.88 4.58 0.44
N ALA A 154 -3.78 5.32 0.30
CA ALA A 154 -3.19 6.06 1.39
C ALA A 154 -3.13 7.55 1.08
N PHE A 155 -3.78 8.36 1.91
CA PHE A 155 -3.81 9.80 1.80
C PHE A 155 -3.35 10.45 3.09
N LEU A 156 -2.64 11.56 2.98
CA LEU A 156 -2.43 12.43 4.13
C LEU A 156 -3.76 13.05 4.59
N GLN A 157 -4.59 13.46 3.63
CA GLN A 157 -5.96 13.94 3.83
C GLN A 157 -6.83 13.46 2.66
N CYS A 158 -8.09 13.10 2.94
CA CYS A 158 -9.03 12.68 1.92
C CYS A 158 -9.21 13.77 0.84
N PHE A 159 -9.23 13.36 -0.40
CA PHE A 159 -9.52 14.25 -1.52
C PHE A 159 -11.01 14.61 -1.54
N ALA A 160 -11.32 15.91 -1.65
CA ALA A 160 -12.69 16.40 -1.75
C ALA A 160 -12.79 17.71 -2.57
N GLU A 161 -11.90 17.88 -3.54
CA GLU A 161 -11.85 19.02 -4.44
C GLU A 161 -12.30 18.54 -5.85
N PHE A 162 -13.59 18.64 -6.16
CA PHE A 162 -14.17 18.01 -7.35
C PHE A 162 -14.10 18.92 -8.57
N PRO A 163 -13.08 18.83 -9.43
CA PRO A 163 -12.94 19.67 -10.62
C PRO A 163 -13.86 19.21 -11.75
N SER A 164 -14.02 20.07 -12.75
CA SER A 164 -14.55 19.65 -14.05
C SER A 164 -13.55 18.73 -14.77
N GLU A 165 -14.04 17.93 -15.71
CA GLU A 165 -13.19 17.08 -16.56
C GLU A 165 -12.15 17.90 -17.34
N GLU A 166 -12.55 19.08 -17.85
CA GLU A 166 -11.64 20.00 -18.54
C GLU A 166 -10.48 20.43 -17.63
N LYS A 167 -10.76 20.75 -16.36
CA LYS A 167 -9.72 21.11 -15.40
C LYS A 167 -8.79 19.92 -15.11
N ALA A 168 -9.33 18.72 -14.94
CA ALA A 168 -8.54 17.51 -14.75
C ALA A 168 -7.64 17.24 -15.97
N ARG A 169 -8.15 17.41 -17.18
CA ARG A 169 -7.39 17.28 -18.44
C ARG A 169 -6.22 18.27 -18.50
N ASN A 170 -6.46 19.53 -18.13
CA ASN A 170 -5.41 20.54 -18.12
C ASN A 170 -4.32 20.23 -17.08
N ILE A 171 -4.68 19.69 -15.92
CA ILE A 171 -3.71 19.28 -14.91
C ILE A 171 -2.88 18.07 -15.40
N PHE A 172 -3.54 17.07 -15.98
CA PHE A 172 -2.86 15.93 -16.58
C PHE A 172 -1.84 16.37 -17.64
N GLN A 173 -2.27 17.20 -18.59
CA GLN A 173 -1.39 17.70 -19.65
C GLN A 173 -0.21 18.48 -19.09
N LYS A 174 -0.47 19.38 -18.12
CA LYS A 174 0.58 20.14 -17.44
C LYS A 174 1.67 19.25 -16.88
N SER A 175 1.28 18.15 -16.19
CA SER A 175 2.23 17.23 -15.59
C SER A 175 2.91 16.33 -16.62
N SER A 176 2.21 15.94 -17.68
CA SER A 176 2.78 15.21 -18.83
C SER A 176 3.80 16.07 -19.60
N ASP A 177 3.67 17.41 -19.55
CA ASP A 177 4.66 18.36 -20.09
C ASP A 177 5.85 18.61 -19.14
N GLY A 178 6.00 17.84 -18.07
CA GLY A 178 7.08 17.95 -17.10
C GLY A 178 6.94 19.11 -16.10
N LYS A 179 5.74 19.65 -15.90
CA LYS A 179 5.49 20.76 -14.98
C LYS A 179 4.71 20.27 -13.75
N ASN A 180 5.26 20.49 -12.58
CA ASN A 180 4.60 20.11 -11.33
C ASN A 180 3.25 20.81 -11.15
N ALA A 181 2.23 20.06 -10.74
CA ALA A 181 0.98 20.62 -10.26
C ALA A 181 1.20 21.30 -8.89
N ASN A 182 0.46 22.36 -8.62
CA ASN A 182 0.44 22.94 -7.29
C ASN A 182 -0.45 22.08 -6.35
N PRO A 183 -0.44 22.32 -5.01
CA PRO A 183 -1.19 21.49 -4.06
C PRO A 183 -2.71 21.46 -4.31
N GLU A 184 -3.29 22.57 -4.79
CA GLU A 184 -4.72 22.62 -5.13
C GLU A 184 -5.02 21.77 -6.37
N GLU A 185 -4.21 21.90 -7.41
CA GLU A 185 -4.32 21.09 -8.63
C GLU A 185 -4.13 19.59 -8.34
N ALA A 186 -3.18 19.23 -7.46
CA ALA A 186 -2.95 17.84 -7.04
C ALA A 186 -4.18 17.28 -6.31
N ALA A 187 -4.78 18.04 -5.39
CA ALA A 187 -6.00 17.63 -4.69
C ALA A 187 -7.20 17.50 -5.64
N GLN A 188 -7.33 18.41 -6.63
CA GLN A 188 -8.35 18.34 -7.65
C GLN A 188 -8.17 17.10 -8.54
N PHE A 189 -6.97 16.87 -9.04
CA PHE A 189 -6.69 15.70 -9.88
C PHE A 189 -6.88 14.40 -9.12
N GLY A 190 -6.39 14.31 -7.88
CA GLY A 190 -6.62 13.17 -7.00
C GLY A 190 -8.11 12.88 -6.78
N SER A 191 -8.93 13.92 -6.53
CA SER A 191 -10.38 13.78 -6.41
C SER A 191 -11.02 13.21 -7.67
N PHE A 192 -10.61 13.71 -8.84
CA PHE A 192 -11.15 13.29 -10.14
C PHE A 192 -10.82 11.82 -10.41
N ILE A 193 -9.56 11.43 -10.28
CA ILE A 193 -9.11 10.04 -10.52
C ILE A 193 -9.75 9.08 -9.51
N LEU A 194 -9.82 9.47 -8.24
CA LEU A 194 -10.40 8.62 -7.21
C LEU A 194 -11.90 8.36 -7.47
N LEU A 195 -12.67 9.39 -7.84
CA LEU A 195 -14.08 9.22 -8.21
C LEU A 195 -14.26 8.33 -9.45
N TYR A 196 -13.39 8.48 -10.45
CA TYR A 196 -13.40 7.61 -11.62
C TYR A 196 -13.17 6.13 -11.21
N LEU A 197 -12.16 5.88 -10.39
CA LEU A 197 -11.85 4.54 -9.91
C LEU A 197 -12.96 3.97 -9.03
N CYS A 198 -13.61 4.77 -8.18
CA CYS A 198 -14.73 4.33 -7.36
C CYS A 198 -15.90 3.81 -8.21
N LYS A 199 -16.19 4.42 -9.37
CA LYS A 199 -17.19 3.91 -10.31
C LYS A 199 -16.82 2.52 -10.82
N LEU A 200 -15.53 2.29 -11.13
CA LEU A 200 -15.05 0.98 -11.57
C LEU A 200 -15.12 -0.06 -10.44
N TYR A 201 -14.76 0.33 -9.21
CA TYR A 201 -14.83 -0.56 -8.04
C TYR A 201 -16.27 -0.96 -7.74
N ARG A 202 -17.20 0.01 -7.76
CA ARG A 202 -18.62 -0.24 -7.58
C ARG A 202 -19.16 -1.23 -8.63
N ALA A 203 -18.84 -1.02 -9.91
CA ALA A 203 -19.26 -1.91 -11.00
C ALA A 203 -18.76 -3.34 -10.83
N LYS A 204 -17.66 -3.55 -10.08
CA LYS A 204 -17.06 -4.86 -9.80
C LYS A 204 -17.38 -5.40 -8.39
N ASN A 205 -18.16 -4.67 -7.62
CA ASN A 205 -18.48 -4.99 -6.24
C ASN A 205 -17.22 -5.16 -5.37
N TRP A 206 -16.26 -4.24 -5.51
CA TRP A 206 -15.05 -4.22 -4.69
C TRP A 206 -15.26 -3.41 -3.42
N THR A 207 -14.55 -3.79 -2.37
CA THR A 207 -14.40 -2.99 -1.15
C THR A 207 -13.22 -2.04 -1.30
N MET A 208 -13.41 -0.76 -1.01
CA MET A 208 -12.35 0.23 -0.96
C MET A 208 -11.87 0.41 0.47
N GLN A 209 -10.57 0.26 0.69
CA GLN A 209 -9.89 0.58 1.95
C GLN A 209 -9.23 1.95 1.83
N ILE A 210 -9.34 2.75 2.87
CA ILE A 210 -8.73 4.08 2.93
C ILE A 210 -7.88 4.20 4.19
N HIS A 211 -6.60 4.49 4.03
CA HIS A 211 -5.66 4.83 5.09
C HIS A 211 -5.49 6.35 5.10
N LEU A 212 -5.77 6.99 6.22
CA LEU A 212 -5.74 8.45 6.37
C LEU A 212 -4.74 8.90 7.42
N GLY A 213 -4.10 10.03 7.17
CA GLY A 213 -3.39 10.80 8.16
C GLY A 213 -1.97 10.34 8.49
N ALA A 214 -1.39 9.40 7.76
CA ALA A 214 0.00 9.04 7.97
C ALA A 214 0.95 10.12 7.45
N LEU A 215 1.72 10.73 8.36
CA LEU A 215 2.88 11.57 8.02
C LEU A 215 4.10 10.68 7.90
N ARG A 216 4.59 10.52 6.67
CA ARG A 216 5.69 9.62 6.36
C ARG A 216 7.04 10.32 6.46
N ASN A 217 8.07 9.54 6.86
CA ASN A 217 9.46 9.95 6.81
C ASN A 217 9.79 11.25 7.58
N ASN A 218 9.13 11.50 8.71
CA ASN A 218 9.25 12.75 9.47
C ASN A 218 10.63 12.97 10.11
N SER A 219 11.43 11.93 10.28
CA SER A 219 12.78 12.04 10.80
C SER A 219 13.77 12.29 9.68
N SER A 220 14.17 13.55 9.48
CA SER A 220 15.20 13.91 8.49
C SER A 220 16.49 13.11 8.67
N ARG A 221 16.87 12.80 9.92
CA ARG A 221 18.05 11.98 10.22
C ARG A 221 17.90 10.56 9.68
N LEU A 222 16.76 9.92 9.91
CA LEU A 222 16.52 8.56 9.40
C LEU A 222 16.42 8.58 7.88
N MET A 223 15.70 9.54 7.30
CA MET A 223 15.58 9.70 5.86
C MET A 223 16.95 9.87 5.18
N ASN A 224 17.82 10.70 5.75
CA ASN A 224 19.17 10.93 5.18
C ASN A 224 20.12 9.72 5.36
N CYS A 225 19.95 8.94 6.44
CA CYS A 225 20.82 7.78 6.69
C CYS A 225 20.37 6.51 5.98
N PHE A 226 19.08 6.28 5.84
CA PHE A 226 18.51 4.99 5.44
C PHE A 226 17.51 5.09 4.27
N GLY A 227 17.12 6.29 3.86
CA GLY A 227 16.11 6.50 2.85
C GLY A 227 14.67 6.46 3.39
N ALA A 228 13.72 6.37 2.47
CA ALA A 228 12.30 6.28 2.80
C ALA A 228 11.95 4.96 3.52
N ASP A 229 10.85 4.98 4.27
CA ASP A 229 10.27 3.82 4.97
C ASP A 229 11.19 3.17 6.02
N ALA A 230 12.17 3.92 6.51
CA ALA A 230 13.07 3.48 7.58
C ALA A 230 12.50 3.68 9.01
N GLY A 231 11.20 3.97 9.12
CA GLY A 231 10.52 4.34 10.36
C GLY A 231 10.55 5.86 10.61
N GLY A 232 10.03 6.29 11.78
CA GLY A 232 9.92 7.71 12.10
C GLY A 232 8.68 8.37 11.50
N ASP A 233 7.65 7.58 11.20
CA ASP A 233 6.33 8.09 10.80
C ASP A 233 5.55 8.59 12.01
N SER A 234 4.60 9.48 11.77
CA SER A 234 3.66 9.97 12.78
C SER A 234 2.25 10.15 12.21
N ILE A 235 1.32 10.52 13.06
CA ILE A 235 -0.06 10.84 12.66
C ILE A 235 -0.13 12.32 12.32
N GLY A 236 -0.72 12.63 11.15
CA GLY A 236 -0.99 13.99 10.72
C GLY A 236 -2.19 14.60 11.46
N ASP A 237 -2.08 15.87 11.78
CA ASP A 237 -3.13 16.65 12.47
C ASP A 237 -3.99 17.45 11.46
N LEU A 238 -4.43 16.80 10.39
CA LEU A 238 -5.30 17.40 9.39
C LEU A 238 -6.77 17.03 9.64
N PRO A 239 -7.72 17.96 9.41
CA PRO A 239 -9.15 17.69 9.59
C PRO A 239 -9.63 16.69 8.54
N GLN A 240 -9.84 15.44 8.94
CA GLN A 240 -10.27 14.35 8.05
C GLN A 240 -11.78 14.31 7.83
N ALA A 241 -12.58 14.57 8.90
CA ALA A 241 -14.02 14.31 8.90
C ALA A 241 -14.78 15.07 7.81
N ASN A 242 -14.53 16.36 7.64
CA ASN A 242 -15.26 17.20 6.67
C ASN A 242 -15.00 16.75 5.24
N LYS A 243 -13.73 16.51 4.89
CA LYS A 243 -13.37 16.06 3.53
C LYS A 243 -13.86 14.64 3.25
N MET A 244 -13.76 13.75 4.23
CA MET A 244 -14.31 12.40 4.09
C MET A 244 -15.83 12.43 3.89
N SER A 245 -16.56 13.24 4.67
CA SER A 245 -18.01 13.40 4.52
C SER A 245 -18.38 13.96 3.13
N ALA A 246 -17.66 14.97 2.65
CA ALA A 246 -17.89 15.53 1.31
C ALA A 246 -17.60 14.50 0.19
N PHE A 247 -16.52 13.72 0.34
CA PHE A 247 -16.19 12.66 -0.60
C PHE A 247 -17.26 11.55 -0.63
N LEU A 248 -17.71 11.07 0.54
CA LEU A 248 -18.75 10.05 0.63
C LEU A 248 -20.07 10.53 0.05
N ASN A 249 -20.46 11.78 0.33
CA ASN A 249 -21.66 12.40 -0.29
C ASN A 249 -21.54 12.42 -1.82
N LYS A 250 -20.35 12.75 -2.34
CA LYS A 250 -20.13 12.79 -3.81
C LYS A 250 -20.20 11.40 -4.47
N LEU A 251 -19.97 10.34 -3.73
CA LEU A 251 -20.13 8.97 -4.24
C LEU A 251 -21.60 8.53 -4.35
N GLU A 252 -22.51 9.21 -3.65
CA GLU A 252 -23.95 8.91 -3.71
C GLU A 252 -24.65 9.60 -4.87
N GLU A 253 -24.09 10.69 -5.42
CA GLU A 253 -24.57 11.41 -6.59
C GLU A 253 -24.31 10.63 -7.91
#